data_7c8f4bc17e6f4d1db9d292831cd22229
#
_entry.id   7c8f4bc17e6f4d1db9d292831cd22229
#
_cell.length_a   1.000
_cell.length_b   1.000
_cell.length_c   1.000
_cell.angle_alpha   90.00
_cell.angle_beta   90.00
_cell.angle_gamma   90.00
#
_symmetry.space_group_name_H-M   'P 1'
#
loop_
_entity.id
_entity.type
_entity.pdbx_description
1 polymer ?
#
loop_
_entity_poly.entity_id
_entity_poly.type
_entity_poly.pdbx_seq_one_letter_code
_entity_poly.pdbx_strand_id
1 'polypeptide(L)'
;EILIGLVGSEMCIRDSIYPASHYGRDALVGIALFLTHLAKEKKSVSALRATYPPYSIAKQKVQLTPDIDVDALLKAVKEKYAQYEVTDIDGVKIDFPDKWVHLRKSNTEPIIRVYAEAKTPELAEETAAEVMAVIEEMAKK
;
A
#
# COMPACT_ATOMS: atom_id res chain seq x y z
N GLU A 1 14.12 14.91 -0.28
CA GLU A 1 14.87 13.61 -0.28
C GLU A 1 14.94 12.92 1.09
N ILE A 2 14.08 13.23 2.06
CA ILE A 2 14.06 12.56 3.38
C ILE A 2 13.00 11.44 3.45
N LEU A 3 12.23 11.25 2.40
CA LEU A 3 11.10 10.30 2.37
C LEU A 3 11.43 8.90 1.82
N ILE A 4 12.70 8.61 1.54
CA ILE A 4 13.13 7.31 1.09
C ILE A 4 13.36 6.43 2.33
N GLY A 5 12.36 5.70 2.77
CA GLY A 5 12.54 4.71 3.82
C GLY A 5 11.38 4.42 4.74
N LEU A 6 10.22 5.01 4.52
CA LEU A 6 9.02 4.61 5.25
C LEU A 6 8.35 3.45 4.52
N VAL A 7 8.93 2.27 4.64
CA VAL A 7 8.28 1.03 4.21
C VAL A 7 7.44 0.54 5.38
N GLY A 8 6.17 0.95 5.44
CA GLY A 8 5.24 0.48 6.45
C GLY A 8 4.32 -0.59 5.93
N SER A 9 4.34 -1.77 6.53
CA SER A 9 3.16 -2.64 6.54
C SER A 9 2.16 -2.08 7.56
N GLU A 10 0.88 -2.43 7.46
CA GLU A 10 -0.16 -1.90 8.36
C GLU A 10 0.09 -2.10 9.85
N MET A 11 0.83 -3.11 10.22
CA MET A 11 1.24 -3.37 11.60
C MET A 11 2.43 -2.52 12.03
N CYS A 12 3.07 -1.83 11.12
CA CYS A 12 4.36 -1.18 11.28
C CYS A 12 4.31 0.34 11.09
N ILE A 13 3.16 1.00 11.29
CA ILE A 13 3.03 2.48 11.24
C ILE A 13 4.07 3.19 12.12
N ARG A 14 4.60 2.49 13.13
CA ARG A 14 5.62 3.00 14.07
C ARG A 14 7.03 2.58 13.71
N ASP A 15 7.19 1.73 12.70
CA ASP A 15 8.50 1.16 12.35
C ASP A 15 9.09 1.94 11.18
N SER A 16 10.15 2.68 11.48
CA SER A 16 10.98 3.31 10.47
C SER A 16 12.23 2.49 10.26
N ILE A 17 12.64 2.30 9.02
CA ILE A 17 13.92 1.70 8.66
C ILE A 17 14.73 2.79 7.98
N TYR A 18 15.88 3.12 8.54
CA TYR A 18 16.80 4.09 7.97
C TYR A 18 18.14 3.41 7.66
N PRO A 19 18.35 2.94 6.43
CA PRO A 19 19.51 2.13 6.06
C PRO A 19 20.86 2.77 6.34
N ALA A 20 20.93 4.11 6.29
CA ALA A 20 22.18 4.84 6.63
C ALA A 20 22.57 4.73 8.12
N SER A 21 21.64 4.34 9.01
CA SER A 21 21.90 4.03 10.41
C SER A 21 22.00 2.52 10.60
N HIS A 22 20.93 1.79 10.34
CA HIS A 22 20.87 0.32 10.36
C HIS A 22 19.59 -0.18 9.68
N TYR A 23 19.54 -1.49 9.35
CA TYR A 23 18.39 -2.12 8.70
C TYR A 23 17.30 -2.62 9.66
N GLY A 24 17.47 -2.45 10.96
CA GLY A 24 16.44 -2.78 11.93
C GLY A 24 15.33 -1.74 11.98
N ARG A 25 14.19 -2.14 12.55
CA ARG A 25 13.09 -1.22 12.83
C ARG A 25 13.47 -0.28 13.97
N ASP A 26 13.31 1.01 13.78
CA ASP A 26 13.71 2.03 14.76
C ASP A 26 12.70 3.18 14.77
N ALA A 27 11.79 3.13 15.74
CA ALA A 27 10.82 4.20 15.92
C ALA A 27 11.47 5.53 16.34
N LEU A 28 12.62 5.48 17.06
CA LEU A 28 13.32 6.68 17.50
C LEU A 28 13.93 7.44 16.31
N VAL A 29 14.47 6.72 15.34
CA VAL A 29 14.94 7.31 14.08
C VAL A 29 13.81 8.05 13.36
N GLY A 30 12.63 7.45 13.28
CA GLY A 30 11.45 8.09 12.69
C GLY A 30 11.06 9.38 13.41
N ILE A 31 11.03 9.34 14.75
CA ILE A 31 10.78 10.52 15.59
C ILE A 31 11.83 11.59 15.35
N ALA A 32 13.11 11.22 15.36
CA ALA A 32 14.21 12.16 15.16
C ALA A 32 14.16 12.86 13.79
N LEU A 33 13.85 12.11 12.73
CA LEU A 33 13.68 12.63 11.38
C LEU A 33 12.50 13.60 11.31
N PHE A 34 11.35 13.23 11.90
CA PHE A 34 10.18 14.09 11.93
C PHE A 34 10.42 15.39 12.71
N LEU A 35 10.99 15.31 13.92
CA LEU A 35 11.29 16.49 14.74
C LEU A 35 12.33 17.40 14.07
N THR A 36 13.33 16.82 13.41
CA THR A 36 14.31 17.57 12.63
C THR A 36 13.66 18.33 11.47
N HIS A 37 12.75 17.67 10.76
CA HIS A 37 11.98 18.31 9.69
C HIS A 37 11.08 19.42 10.23
N LEU A 38 10.35 19.16 11.30
CA LEU A 38 9.49 20.14 11.97
C LEU A 38 10.27 21.39 12.41
N ALA A 39 11.46 21.19 13.01
CA ALA A 39 12.32 22.28 13.45
C ALA A 39 12.86 23.12 12.28
N LYS A 40 13.23 22.48 11.16
CA LYS A 40 13.67 23.18 9.94
C LYS A 40 12.56 24.00 9.31
N GLU A 41 11.34 23.45 9.26
CA GLU A 41 10.18 24.12 8.69
C GLU A 41 9.64 25.26 9.59
N LYS A 42 9.98 25.28 10.88
CA LYS A 42 9.53 26.28 11.87
C LYS A 42 8.02 26.45 11.91
N LYS A 43 7.28 25.36 11.73
CA LYS A 43 5.82 25.30 11.73
C LYS A 43 5.31 24.50 12.92
N SER A 44 4.04 24.69 13.27
CA SER A 44 3.36 23.73 14.15
C SER A 44 3.12 22.40 13.41
N VAL A 45 2.90 21.32 14.14
CA VAL A 45 2.60 20.01 13.56
C VAL A 45 1.39 20.06 12.62
N SER A 46 0.33 20.76 13.04
CA SER A 46 -0.88 20.94 12.23
C SER A 46 -0.63 21.73 10.95
N ALA A 47 0.16 22.80 11.03
CA ALA A 47 0.53 23.60 9.87
C ALA A 47 1.42 22.80 8.89
N LEU A 48 2.36 22.01 9.42
CA LEU A 48 3.18 21.11 8.61
C LEU A 48 2.32 20.03 7.94
N ARG A 49 1.40 19.37 8.68
CA ARG A 49 0.47 18.36 8.14
C ARG A 49 -0.39 18.91 7.01
N ALA A 50 -0.82 20.18 7.12
CA ALA A 50 -1.62 20.83 6.08
C ALA A 50 -0.87 21.07 4.76
N THR A 51 0.45 20.98 4.75
CA THR A 51 1.26 21.09 3.52
C THR A 51 1.37 19.76 2.74
N TYR A 52 0.99 18.64 3.35
CA TYR A 52 1.03 17.33 2.69
C TYR A 52 -0.25 17.11 1.87
N PRO A 53 -0.13 16.54 0.67
CA PRO A 53 -1.29 16.22 -0.12
C PRO A 53 -2.19 15.23 0.64
N PRO A 54 -3.51 15.42 0.63
CA PRO A 54 -4.43 14.46 1.22
C PRO A 54 -4.53 13.23 0.32
N TYR A 55 -4.40 12.06 0.91
CA TYR A 55 -4.70 10.77 0.31
C TYR A 55 -5.56 9.95 1.25
N SER A 56 -6.35 9.06 0.68
CA SER A 56 -7.23 8.13 1.40
C SER A 56 -6.94 6.70 0.98
N ILE A 57 -6.91 5.81 1.97
CA ILE A 57 -6.70 4.37 1.75
C ILE A 57 -8.01 3.62 2.00
N ALA A 58 -8.46 2.86 1.01
CA ALA A 58 -9.47 1.83 1.15
C ALA A 58 -8.80 0.49 1.48
N LYS A 59 -9.42 -0.26 2.41
CA LYS A 59 -8.94 -1.58 2.87
C LYS A 59 -10.07 -2.57 2.73
N GLN A 60 -9.92 -3.47 1.78
CA GLN A 60 -10.91 -4.46 1.43
C GLN A 60 -10.30 -5.86 1.44
N LYS A 61 -11.12 -6.88 1.31
CA LYS A 61 -10.69 -8.27 1.14
C LYS A 61 -11.61 -9.00 0.18
N VAL A 62 -11.03 -9.89 -0.62
CA VAL A 62 -11.76 -10.85 -1.43
C VAL A 62 -11.67 -12.20 -0.73
N GLN A 63 -12.83 -12.79 -0.44
CA GLN A 63 -12.92 -14.14 0.09
C GLN A 63 -12.79 -15.12 -1.07
N LEU A 64 -11.89 -16.08 -0.94
CA LEU A 64 -11.67 -17.13 -1.93
C LEU A 64 -12.08 -18.48 -1.37
N THR A 65 -12.35 -19.43 -2.26
CA THR A 65 -12.50 -20.84 -1.87
C THR A 65 -11.13 -21.49 -1.73
N PRO A 66 -10.95 -22.48 -0.83
CA PRO A 66 -9.65 -23.09 -0.56
C PRO A 66 -9.00 -23.80 -1.75
N ASP A 67 -9.75 -24.10 -2.78
CA ASP A 67 -9.33 -24.78 -4.01
C ASP A 67 -8.71 -23.82 -5.05
N ILE A 68 -8.79 -22.50 -4.84
CA ILE A 68 -8.23 -21.51 -5.76
C ILE A 68 -6.73 -21.34 -5.52
N ASP A 69 -5.95 -21.50 -6.59
CA ASP A 69 -4.54 -21.15 -6.59
C ASP A 69 -4.37 -19.62 -6.64
N VAL A 70 -4.14 -19.05 -5.45
CA VAL A 70 -3.99 -17.60 -5.27
C VAL A 70 -2.78 -17.05 -6.02
N ASP A 71 -1.70 -17.82 -6.14
CA ASP A 71 -0.48 -17.37 -6.79
C ASP A 71 -0.67 -17.31 -8.32
N ALA A 72 -1.37 -18.32 -8.89
CA ALA A 72 -1.79 -18.29 -10.30
C ALA A 72 -2.74 -17.12 -10.59
N LEU A 73 -3.68 -16.86 -9.69
CA LEU A 73 -4.63 -15.75 -9.80
C LEU A 73 -3.93 -14.38 -9.77
N LEU A 74 -3.01 -14.17 -8.83
CA LEU A 74 -2.22 -12.92 -8.76
C LEU A 74 -1.35 -12.73 -10.01
N LYS A 75 -0.78 -13.81 -10.55
CA LYS A 75 -0.03 -13.77 -11.80
C LYS A 75 -0.92 -13.34 -12.98
N ALA A 76 -2.12 -13.87 -13.08
CA ALA A 76 -3.08 -13.47 -14.13
C ALA A 76 -3.49 -12.00 -14.00
N VAL A 77 -3.66 -11.50 -12.75
CA VAL A 77 -3.90 -10.07 -12.51
C VAL A 77 -2.71 -9.21 -12.97
N LYS A 78 -1.47 -9.62 -12.64
CA LYS A 78 -0.26 -8.93 -13.11
C LYS A 78 -0.21 -8.84 -14.65
N GLU A 79 -0.54 -9.93 -15.35
CA GLU A 79 -0.56 -9.97 -16.81
C GLU A 79 -1.65 -9.05 -17.38
N LYS A 80 -2.83 -9.02 -16.77
CA LYS A 80 -3.95 -8.14 -17.18
C LYS A 80 -3.62 -6.66 -17.07
N TYR A 81 -2.83 -6.27 -16.08
CA TYR A 81 -2.46 -4.88 -15.82
C TYR A 81 -1.03 -4.52 -16.29
N ALA A 82 -0.43 -5.34 -17.16
CA ALA A 82 0.95 -5.15 -17.65
C ALA A 82 1.21 -3.82 -18.39
N GLN A 83 0.16 -3.08 -18.79
CA GLN A 83 0.27 -1.74 -19.34
C GLN A 83 0.61 -0.66 -18.30
N TYR A 84 0.50 -0.96 -17.03
CA TYR A 84 0.86 -0.09 -15.90
C TYR A 84 2.16 -0.56 -15.25
N GLU A 85 2.70 0.26 -14.36
CA GLU A 85 3.83 -0.17 -13.53
C GLU A 85 3.33 -1.19 -12.50
N VAL A 86 3.85 -2.42 -12.57
CA VAL A 86 3.45 -3.51 -11.68
C VAL A 86 4.65 -4.05 -10.92
N THR A 87 4.57 -4.04 -9.60
CA THR A 87 5.56 -4.62 -8.69
C THR A 87 5.00 -5.89 -8.04
N ASP A 88 5.80 -6.98 -8.01
CA ASP A 88 5.39 -8.29 -7.47
C ASP A 88 6.34 -8.84 -6.38
N ILE A 89 7.01 -7.96 -5.65
CA ILE A 89 7.94 -8.34 -4.56
C ILE A 89 7.19 -8.94 -3.37
N ASP A 90 6.00 -8.41 -3.05
CA ASP A 90 5.14 -8.88 -1.96
C ASP A 90 3.67 -8.81 -2.40
N GLY A 91 3.20 -9.84 -3.10
CA GLY A 91 1.91 -9.81 -3.78
C GLY A 91 1.98 -9.08 -5.11
N VAL A 92 0.94 -8.34 -5.48
CA VAL A 92 0.88 -7.56 -6.74
C VAL A 92 0.45 -6.13 -6.43
N LYS A 93 1.33 -5.17 -6.69
CA LYS A 93 1.03 -3.74 -6.61
C LYS A 93 0.97 -3.17 -8.02
N ILE A 94 -0.10 -2.45 -8.32
CA ILE A 94 -0.35 -1.78 -9.60
C ILE A 94 -0.35 -0.29 -9.34
N ASP A 95 0.56 0.44 -9.96
CA ASP A 95 0.65 1.89 -9.89
C ASP A 95 -0.01 2.52 -11.12
N PHE A 96 -1.13 3.21 -10.90
CA PHE A 96 -1.78 4.06 -11.89
C PHE A 96 -1.22 5.50 -11.79
N PRO A 97 -1.51 6.40 -12.73
CA PRO A 97 -0.93 7.75 -12.73
C PRO A 97 -1.20 8.59 -11.46
N ASP A 98 -2.32 8.35 -10.76
CA ASP A 98 -2.78 9.16 -9.62
C ASP A 98 -3.33 8.33 -8.45
N LYS A 99 -3.26 7.02 -8.54
CA LYS A 99 -3.74 6.06 -7.53
C LYS A 99 -2.93 4.77 -7.62
N TRP A 100 -3.02 3.91 -6.61
CA TRP A 100 -2.44 2.56 -6.68
C TRP A 100 -3.34 1.55 -5.97
N VAL A 101 -3.15 0.28 -6.32
CA VAL A 101 -3.76 -0.84 -5.62
C VAL A 101 -2.72 -1.91 -5.32
N HIS A 102 -2.81 -2.49 -4.14
CA HIS A 102 -1.92 -3.56 -3.70
C HIS A 102 -2.73 -4.78 -3.24
N LEU A 103 -2.41 -5.92 -3.80
CA LEU A 103 -3.05 -7.20 -3.56
C LEU A 103 -2.07 -8.11 -2.81
N ARG A 104 -2.46 -8.55 -1.62
CA ARG A 104 -1.65 -9.46 -0.80
C ARG A 104 -2.42 -10.71 -0.42
N LYS A 105 -1.79 -11.85 -0.66
CA LYS A 105 -2.24 -13.13 -0.15
C LYS A 105 -2.15 -13.14 1.38
N SER A 106 -3.19 -13.65 2.05
CA SER A 106 -3.10 -13.98 3.47
C SER A 106 -2.44 -15.34 3.67
N ASN A 107 -1.54 -15.43 4.66
CA ASN A 107 -0.90 -16.69 5.00
C ASN A 107 -1.74 -17.57 5.94
N THR A 108 -2.82 -17.02 6.51
CA THR A 108 -3.62 -17.68 7.55
C THR A 108 -5.07 -17.93 7.14
N GLU A 109 -5.55 -17.25 6.12
CA GLU A 109 -6.93 -17.30 5.66
C GLU A 109 -7.00 -17.35 4.13
N PRO A 110 -8.01 -17.99 3.52
CA PRO A 110 -8.19 -18.02 2.07
C PRO A 110 -8.75 -16.67 1.55
N ILE A 111 -7.99 -15.61 1.74
CA ILE A 111 -8.36 -14.26 1.31
C ILE A 111 -7.21 -13.57 0.58
N ILE A 112 -7.56 -12.66 -0.33
CA ILE A 112 -6.67 -11.63 -0.84
C ILE A 112 -7.05 -10.31 -0.15
N ARG A 113 -6.08 -9.67 0.49
CA ARG A 113 -6.22 -8.31 1.00
C ARG A 113 -6.01 -7.32 -0.14
N VAL A 114 -6.90 -6.34 -0.23
CA VAL A 114 -6.89 -5.31 -1.27
C VAL A 114 -6.74 -3.96 -0.59
N TYR A 115 -5.67 -3.28 -0.87
CA TYR A 115 -5.40 -1.91 -0.42
C TYR A 115 -5.35 -1.01 -1.63
N ALA A 116 -6.14 0.05 -1.63
CA ALA A 116 -6.10 1.05 -2.68
C ALA A 116 -5.95 2.44 -2.08
N GLU A 117 -5.11 3.28 -2.66
CA GLU A 117 -4.93 4.66 -2.25
C GLU A 117 -5.21 5.60 -3.42
N ALA A 118 -5.97 6.65 -3.14
CA ALA A 118 -6.29 7.68 -4.10
C ALA A 118 -6.50 9.04 -3.38
N LYS A 119 -6.74 10.10 -4.16
CA LYS A 119 -6.91 11.47 -3.63
C LYS A 119 -8.15 11.64 -2.76
N THR A 120 -9.20 10.83 -2.98
CA THR A 120 -10.43 10.87 -2.18
C THR A 120 -10.81 9.47 -1.71
N PRO A 121 -11.60 9.35 -0.62
CA PRO A 121 -12.10 8.06 -0.15
C PRO A 121 -12.90 7.31 -1.22
N GLU A 122 -13.78 8.03 -1.93
CA GLU A 122 -14.65 7.45 -2.95
C GLU A 122 -13.83 6.85 -4.09
N LEU A 123 -12.80 7.56 -4.56
CA LEU A 123 -11.92 7.08 -5.62
C LEU A 123 -11.06 5.88 -5.16
N ALA A 124 -10.66 5.85 -3.89
CA ALA A 124 -9.94 4.71 -3.33
C ALA A 124 -10.83 3.47 -3.25
N GLU A 125 -12.08 3.63 -2.79
CA GLU A 125 -13.06 2.54 -2.72
C GLU A 125 -13.44 2.03 -4.12
N GLU A 126 -13.68 2.92 -5.08
CA GLU A 126 -13.96 2.58 -6.46
C GLU A 126 -12.81 1.78 -7.09
N THR A 127 -11.56 2.24 -6.88
CA THR A 127 -10.36 1.54 -7.37
C THR A 127 -10.22 0.14 -6.77
N ALA A 128 -10.48 -0.01 -5.47
CA ALA A 128 -10.48 -1.31 -4.83
C ALA A 128 -11.58 -2.21 -5.41
N ALA A 129 -12.80 -1.69 -5.58
CA ALA A 129 -13.94 -2.44 -6.11
C ALA A 129 -13.71 -2.91 -7.56
N GLU A 130 -13.15 -2.05 -8.42
CA GLU A 130 -12.79 -2.42 -9.80
C GLU A 130 -11.86 -3.63 -9.85
N VAL A 131 -10.79 -3.61 -9.06
CA VAL A 131 -9.81 -4.70 -9.06
C VAL A 131 -10.38 -5.95 -8.37
N MET A 132 -11.19 -5.80 -7.33
CA MET A 132 -11.88 -6.92 -6.68
C MET A 132 -12.81 -7.64 -7.66
N ALA A 133 -13.59 -6.92 -8.45
CA ALA A 133 -14.45 -7.51 -9.48
C ALA A 133 -13.66 -8.33 -10.51
N VAL A 134 -12.48 -7.85 -10.90
CA VAL A 134 -11.57 -8.60 -11.78
C VAL A 134 -11.09 -9.90 -11.13
N ILE A 135 -10.69 -9.85 -9.87
CA ILE A 135 -10.26 -11.03 -9.11
C ILE A 135 -11.39 -12.05 -9.01
N GLU A 136 -12.60 -11.60 -8.66
CA GLU A 136 -13.78 -12.47 -8.53
C GLU A 136 -14.20 -13.10 -9.87
N GLU A 137 -14.06 -12.37 -10.99
CA GLU A 137 -14.32 -12.92 -12.32
C GLU A 137 -13.30 -14.01 -12.69
N MET A 138 -12.02 -13.76 -12.39
CA MET A 138 -10.95 -14.72 -12.66
C MET A 138 -11.05 -15.98 -11.77
N ALA A 139 -11.49 -15.81 -10.53
CA ALA A 139 -11.66 -16.90 -9.58
C ALA A 139 -12.84 -17.84 -9.91
N LYS A 140 -13.74 -17.46 -10.82
CA LYS A 140 -14.87 -18.27 -11.28
C LYS A 140 -14.54 -19.12 -12.52
N LYS A 141 -13.37 -18.93 -13.10
CA LYS A 141 -12.89 -19.68 -14.29
C LYS A 141 -12.03 -20.84 -13.89
#